data_b7524d2f46d47b0174c71fa317f248b8
#
_entry.id   b7524d2f46d47b0174c71fa317f248b8
#
_cell.length_a   1.000
_cell.length_b   1.000
_cell.length_c   1.000
_cell.angle_alpha   90.00
_cell.angle_beta   90.00
_cell.angle_gamma   90.00
#
_symmetry.space_group_name_H-M   'P 1'
#
loop_
_entity.id
_entity.type
_entity.pdbx_description
1 polymer ?
#
loop_
_entity_poly.entity_id
_entity_poly.type
_entity_poly.pdbx_seq_one_letter_code
_entity_poly.pdbx_strand_id
1 'polypeptide(L)'
;MFLRDYFEKLSSEKKGFIYGFVGIIIFSITPVATKIALGANNSELSPEFITFGRSALAGTLSLIYLFFSQKKIPKLKYLWNFSIIAFCLSVGFPLSLSLGLIYSTSIHAGVILAFLPLATAILASFYFKQKASIGFWACAFIGCILVVIYILIHSHDENEKFGLSYSDILFCIAVIVAAIGYNFGAKLTKIMFSGDVISWALVLALPFHFILAIYYFPKNEINIISWLGFLYVAIFSQWIGFFAWYKGLDLGGAVRVSQIQLLMPFFTFAFSIYLLGETLDFLTIAFSIVIILLIYLSRKMVITKK
;
A
#
# COMPACT_ATOMS: atom_id res chain seq x y z
N MET A 1 -2.45 29.51 13.60
CA MET A 1 -2.84 30.54 12.65
C MET A 1 -1.86 30.64 11.50
N PHE A 2 -0.58 30.96 11.74
CA PHE A 2 0.46 31.15 10.71
C PHE A 2 0.67 29.97 9.73
N LEU A 3 0.73 28.73 10.23
CA LEU A 3 0.91 27.52 9.38
C LEU A 3 -0.30 27.25 8.48
N ARG A 4 -1.50 27.52 8.94
CA ARG A 4 -2.73 27.37 8.15
C ARG A 4 -2.77 28.39 7.01
N ASP A 5 -2.47 29.67 7.31
CA ASP A 5 -2.44 30.75 6.32
C ASP A 5 -1.34 30.51 5.26
N TYR A 6 -0.18 29.99 5.68
CA TYR A 6 0.89 29.60 4.77
C TYR A 6 0.45 28.44 3.87
N PHE A 7 -0.18 27.40 4.45
CA PHE A 7 -0.67 26.25 3.70
C PHE A 7 -1.75 26.66 2.68
N GLU A 8 -2.66 27.55 3.06
CA GLU A 8 -3.72 28.03 2.15
C GLU A 8 -3.16 28.78 0.93
N LYS A 9 -2.03 29.47 1.05
CA LYS A 9 -1.35 30.19 -0.04
C LYS A 9 -0.55 29.27 -0.98
N LEU A 10 -0.32 28.02 -0.64
CA LEU A 10 0.41 27.10 -1.50
C LEU A 10 -0.39 26.75 -2.76
N SER A 11 0.33 26.55 -3.89
CA SER A 11 -0.29 26.03 -5.10
C SER A 11 -0.90 24.64 -4.87
N SER A 12 -1.94 24.27 -5.65
CA SER A 12 -2.58 22.95 -5.58
C SER A 12 -1.56 21.82 -5.72
N GLU A 13 -0.55 21.98 -6.57
CA GLU A 13 0.53 21.01 -6.75
C GLU A 13 1.34 20.81 -5.46
N LYS A 14 1.78 21.89 -4.81
CA LYS A 14 2.51 21.80 -3.54
C LYS A 14 1.68 21.17 -2.43
N LYS A 15 0.40 21.53 -2.33
CA LYS A 15 -0.55 20.86 -1.41
C LYS A 15 -0.65 19.37 -1.72
N GLY A 16 -0.73 19.01 -3.01
CA GLY A 16 -0.74 17.62 -3.46
C GLY A 16 0.49 16.84 -3.02
N PHE A 17 1.69 17.43 -3.13
CA PHE A 17 2.93 16.82 -2.64
C PHE A 17 2.92 16.61 -1.13
N ILE A 18 2.44 17.58 -0.33
CA ILE A 18 2.37 17.46 1.13
C ILE A 18 1.41 16.32 1.52
N TYR A 19 0.21 16.29 0.95
CA TYR A 19 -0.74 15.20 1.22
C TYR A 19 -0.19 13.84 0.79
N GLY A 20 0.43 13.77 -0.40
CA GLY A 20 1.08 12.55 -0.88
C GLY A 20 2.19 12.08 0.06
N PHE A 21 3.04 13.00 0.55
CA PHE A 21 4.12 12.69 1.47
C PHE A 21 3.60 12.15 2.81
N VAL A 22 2.56 12.78 3.38
CA VAL A 22 1.90 12.26 4.60
C VAL A 22 1.35 10.85 4.36
N GLY A 23 0.69 10.61 3.22
CA GLY A 23 0.20 9.28 2.86
C GLY A 23 1.31 8.24 2.78
N ILE A 24 2.46 8.58 2.19
CA ILE A 24 3.60 7.66 2.05
C ILE A 24 4.27 7.36 3.39
N ILE A 25 4.43 8.34 4.27
CA ILE A 25 4.93 8.07 5.63
C ILE A 25 4.02 7.06 6.33
N ILE A 26 2.70 7.27 6.27
CA ILE A 26 1.72 6.35 6.88
C ILE A 26 1.85 4.95 6.28
N PHE A 27 1.94 4.83 4.96
CA PHE A 27 2.05 3.53 4.29
C PHE A 27 3.40 2.84 4.52
N SER A 28 4.48 3.60 4.70
CA SER A 28 5.81 3.05 4.98
C SER A 28 5.88 2.30 6.32
N ILE A 29 5.06 2.66 7.29
CA ILE A 29 4.97 1.97 8.57
C ILE A 29 4.12 0.69 8.47
N THR A 30 3.33 0.52 7.40
CA THR A 30 2.39 -0.62 7.28
C THR A 30 3.04 -2.00 7.43
N PRO A 31 4.15 -2.34 6.74
CA PRO A 31 4.80 -3.64 6.93
C PRO A 31 5.30 -3.82 8.37
N VAL A 32 5.90 -2.78 8.93
CA VAL A 32 6.42 -2.77 10.31
C VAL A 32 5.31 -2.97 11.34
N ALA A 33 4.25 -2.17 11.25
CA ALA A 33 3.11 -2.28 12.16
C ALA A 33 2.37 -3.62 12.00
N THR A 34 2.32 -4.18 10.79
CA THR A 34 1.78 -5.52 10.56
C THR A 34 2.64 -6.59 11.24
N LYS A 35 3.98 -6.47 11.15
CA LYS A 35 4.90 -7.39 11.84
C LYS A 35 4.77 -7.26 13.36
N ILE A 36 4.62 -6.05 13.89
CA ILE A 36 4.34 -5.81 15.33
C ILE A 36 3.00 -6.47 15.72
N ALA A 37 1.96 -6.37 14.89
CA ALA A 37 0.68 -6.99 15.17
C ALA A 37 0.73 -8.53 15.18
N LEU A 38 1.54 -9.14 14.31
CA LEU A 38 1.81 -10.58 14.32
C LEU A 38 2.54 -11.01 15.60
N GLY A 39 3.30 -10.12 16.21
CA GLY A 39 4.07 -10.34 17.45
C GLY A 39 5.35 -11.14 17.25
N ALA A 40 6.09 -11.29 18.35
CA ALA A 40 7.28 -12.11 18.38
C ALA A 40 6.91 -13.57 18.06
N ASN A 41 7.69 -14.21 17.18
CA ASN A 41 7.45 -15.57 16.71
C ASN A 41 6.06 -15.78 16.06
N ASN A 42 5.40 -14.72 15.58
CA ASN A 42 4.08 -14.75 14.95
C ASN A 42 2.98 -15.41 15.84
N SER A 43 3.07 -15.23 17.15
CA SER A 43 2.23 -15.90 18.15
C SER A 43 1.07 -15.07 18.67
N GLU A 44 0.95 -13.82 18.21
CA GLU A 44 -0.06 -12.88 18.71
C GLU A 44 -1.31 -12.87 17.80
N LEU A 45 -1.45 -11.92 16.89
CA LEU A 45 -2.61 -11.83 16.02
C LEU A 45 -2.39 -12.63 14.72
N SER A 46 -3.39 -13.40 14.32
CA SER A 46 -3.32 -14.13 13.04
C SER A 46 -3.38 -13.18 11.83
N PRO A 47 -2.78 -13.52 10.69
CA PRO A 47 -2.87 -12.75 9.45
C PRO A 47 -4.29 -12.49 9.00
N GLU A 48 -5.17 -13.46 9.20
CA GLU A 48 -6.59 -13.37 8.87
C GLU A 48 -7.27 -12.32 9.76
N PHE A 49 -7.04 -12.37 11.08
CA PHE A 49 -7.59 -11.37 11.97
C PHE A 49 -7.05 -9.98 11.66
N ILE A 50 -5.74 -9.84 11.43
CA ILE A 50 -5.15 -8.56 11.03
C ILE A 50 -5.83 -8.03 9.76
N THR A 51 -6.08 -8.88 8.76
CA THR A 51 -6.71 -8.51 7.49
C THR A 51 -8.16 -8.11 7.67
N PHE A 52 -8.98 -8.99 8.23
CA PHE A 52 -10.42 -8.77 8.31
C PHE A 52 -10.79 -7.81 9.43
N GLY A 53 -10.10 -7.89 10.57
CA GLY A 53 -10.30 -6.99 11.72
C GLY A 53 -9.96 -5.53 11.38
N ARG A 54 -8.78 -5.29 10.74
CA ARG A 54 -8.42 -3.91 10.33
C ARG A 54 -9.43 -3.34 9.34
N SER A 55 -9.92 -4.16 8.42
CA SER A 55 -10.88 -3.74 7.42
C SER A 55 -12.29 -3.54 8.00
N ALA A 56 -12.69 -4.36 8.99
CA ALA A 56 -13.93 -4.18 9.73
C ALA A 56 -13.91 -2.89 10.56
N LEU A 57 -12.83 -2.63 11.30
CA LEU A 57 -12.68 -1.39 12.07
C LEU A 57 -12.67 -0.17 11.16
N ALA A 58 -11.86 -0.17 10.09
CA ALA A 58 -11.82 0.92 9.12
C ALA A 58 -13.17 1.11 8.41
N GLY A 59 -13.88 0.03 8.10
CA GLY A 59 -15.22 0.06 7.51
C GLY A 59 -16.26 0.67 8.46
N THR A 60 -16.21 0.34 9.74
CA THR A 60 -17.06 0.94 10.78
C THR A 60 -16.80 2.44 10.91
N LEU A 61 -15.53 2.85 10.99
CA LEU A 61 -15.15 4.27 11.02
C LEU A 61 -15.58 4.99 9.73
N SER A 62 -15.47 4.32 8.59
CA SER A 62 -15.95 4.83 7.30
C SER A 62 -17.46 5.02 7.27
N LEU A 63 -18.23 4.08 7.82
CA LEU A 63 -19.69 4.20 7.91
C LEU A 63 -20.08 5.40 8.77
N ILE A 64 -19.45 5.58 9.93
CA ILE A 64 -19.63 6.73 10.82
C ILE A 64 -19.31 8.04 10.09
N TYR A 65 -18.14 8.08 9.41
CA TYR A 65 -17.73 9.26 8.63
C TYR A 65 -18.75 9.62 7.54
N LEU A 66 -19.18 8.65 6.74
CA LEU A 66 -20.12 8.87 5.63
C LEU A 66 -21.50 9.33 6.14
N PHE A 67 -21.95 8.78 7.27
CA PHE A 67 -23.21 9.14 7.91
C PHE A 67 -23.18 10.59 8.41
N PHE A 68 -22.18 10.96 9.23
CA PHE A 68 -22.09 12.31 9.78
C PHE A 68 -21.76 13.37 8.71
N SER A 69 -21.03 12.99 7.67
CA SER A 69 -20.74 13.88 6.53
C SER A 69 -21.87 13.92 5.49
N GLN A 70 -23.00 13.25 5.74
CA GLN A 70 -24.20 13.22 4.86
C GLN A 70 -23.86 12.90 3.40
N LYS A 71 -22.94 11.94 3.18
CA LYS A 71 -22.47 11.59 1.85
C LYS A 71 -23.50 10.78 1.09
N LYS A 72 -23.75 11.16 -0.17
CA LYS A 72 -24.70 10.46 -1.04
C LYS A 72 -24.18 9.08 -1.43
N ILE A 73 -25.06 8.08 -1.42
CA ILE A 73 -24.75 6.72 -1.89
C ILE A 73 -24.33 6.77 -3.36
N PRO A 74 -23.19 6.13 -3.71
CA PRO A 74 -22.73 6.10 -5.09
C PRO A 74 -23.72 5.40 -6.02
N LYS A 75 -23.74 5.82 -7.29
CA LYS A 75 -24.58 5.18 -8.31
C LYS A 75 -24.15 3.71 -8.51
N LEU A 76 -25.11 2.81 -8.69
CA LEU A 76 -24.90 1.37 -8.90
C LEU A 76 -23.91 1.05 -10.03
N LYS A 77 -23.81 1.87 -11.05
CA LYS A 77 -22.85 1.70 -12.15
C LYS A 77 -21.37 1.67 -11.69
N TYR A 78 -21.07 2.16 -10.48
CA TYR A 78 -19.72 2.15 -9.90
C TYR A 78 -19.49 0.98 -8.93
N LEU A 79 -20.50 0.14 -8.69
CA LEU A 79 -20.42 -0.97 -7.75
C LEU A 79 -19.27 -1.90 -8.06
N TRP A 80 -19.06 -2.25 -9.34
CA TRP A 80 -17.95 -3.08 -9.77
C TRP A 80 -16.59 -2.47 -9.42
N ASN A 81 -16.42 -1.15 -9.59
CA ASN A 81 -15.18 -0.48 -9.24
C ASN A 81 -14.95 -0.53 -7.71
N PHE A 82 -15.98 -0.29 -6.90
CA PHE A 82 -15.88 -0.40 -5.45
C PHE A 82 -15.59 -1.82 -4.98
N SER A 83 -16.19 -2.84 -5.61
CA SER A 83 -15.91 -4.25 -5.29
C SER A 83 -14.46 -4.62 -5.56
N ILE A 84 -13.88 -4.16 -6.67
CA ILE A 84 -12.46 -4.37 -6.97
C ILE A 84 -11.57 -3.65 -5.95
N ILE A 85 -11.84 -2.37 -5.63
CA ILE A 85 -11.09 -1.61 -4.63
C ILE A 85 -11.17 -2.31 -3.28
N ALA A 86 -12.37 -2.71 -2.87
CA ALA A 86 -12.60 -3.43 -1.62
C ALA A 86 -11.81 -4.73 -1.58
N PHE A 87 -11.94 -5.60 -2.58
CA PHE A 87 -11.17 -6.85 -2.63
C PHE A 87 -9.66 -6.60 -2.62
N CYS A 88 -9.17 -5.73 -3.49
CA CYS A 88 -7.73 -5.51 -3.64
C CYS A 88 -7.10 -4.87 -2.40
N LEU A 89 -7.73 -3.83 -1.84
CA LEU A 89 -7.12 -3.03 -0.78
C LEU A 89 -7.52 -3.45 0.64
N SER A 90 -8.60 -4.21 0.81
CA SER A 90 -9.02 -4.65 2.14
C SER A 90 -8.92 -6.16 2.39
N VAL A 91 -8.67 -6.95 1.34
CA VAL A 91 -8.40 -8.39 1.45
C VAL A 91 -7.06 -8.74 0.80
N GLY A 92 -6.93 -8.57 -0.50
CA GLY A 92 -5.80 -9.09 -1.26
C GLY A 92 -4.45 -8.55 -0.77
N PHE A 93 -4.28 -7.24 -0.73
CA PHE A 93 -3.03 -6.63 -0.24
C PHE A 93 -2.76 -6.94 1.24
N PRO A 94 -3.70 -6.69 2.19
CA PRO A 94 -3.40 -6.94 3.60
C PRO A 94 -3.12 -8.40 3.92
N LEU A 95 -3.88 -9.33 3.34
CA LEU A 95 -3.71 -10.76 3.60
C LEU A 95 -2.37 -11.26 3.05
N SER A 96 -2.05 -10.93 1.80
CA SER A 96 -0.78 -11.32 1.19
C SER A 96 0.41 -10.73 1.96
N LEU A 97 0.32 -9.46 2.38
CA LEU A 97 1.37 -8.83 3.17
C LEU A 97 1.53 -9.51 4.54
N SER A 98 0.44 -9.73 5.27
CA SER A 98 0.48 -10.32 6.60
C SER A 98 0.98 -11.76 6.58
N LEU A 99 0.53 -12.58 5.62
CA LEU A 99 1.01 -13.95 5.43
C LEU A 99 2.49 -13.98 5.04
N GLY A 100 2.93 -13.10 4.15
CA GLY A 100 4.34 -13.00 3.75
C GLY A 100 5.24 -12.62 4.92
N LEU A 101 4.80 -11.73 5.80
CA LEU A 101 5.54 -11.28 6.97
C LEU A 101 5.67 -12.35 8.07
N ILE A 102 4.93 -13.44 8.03
CA ILE A 102 5.18 -14.59 8.92
C ILE A 102 6.58 -15.17 8.64
N TYR A 103 6.96 -15.28 7.37
CA TYR A 103 8.16 -15.97 6.91
C TYR A 103 9.29 -15.01 6.53
N SER A 104 9.12 -13.69 6.70
CA SER A 104 10.08 -12.70 6.20
C SER A 104 10.13 -11.45 7.07
N THR A 105 11.07 -10.55 6.75
CA THR A 105 11.26 -9.26 7.43
C THR A 105 10.46 -8.14 6.77
N SER A 106 10.23 -7.06 7.52
CA SER A 106 9.60 -5.86 6.98
C SER A 106 10.49 -5.14 5.97
N ILE A 107 11.82 -5.25 6.11
CA ILE A 107 12.81 -4.71 5.17
C ILE A 107 12.67 -5.43 3.82
N HIS A 108 12.66 -6.77 3.83
CA HIS A 108 12.50 -7.56 2.60
C HIS A 108 11.18 -7.26 1.89
N ALA A 109 10.07 -7.21 2.64
CA ALA A 109 8.79 -6.75 2.10
C ALA A 109 8.88 -5.34 1.49
N GLY A 110 9.58 -4.41 2.16
CA GLY A 110 9.77 -3.04 1.70
C GLY A 110 10.48 -2.94 0.35
N VAL A 111 11.47 -3.80 0.09
CA VAL A 111 12.18 -3.85 -1.21
C VAL A 111 11.26 -4.31 -2.33
N ILE A 112 10.49 -5.38 -2.12
CA ILE A 112 9.55 -5.89 -3.14
C ILE A 112 8.41 -4.89 -3.36
N LEU A 113 7.89 -4.29 -2.29
CA LEU A 113 6.87 -3.24 -2.38
C LEU A 113 7.38 -1.96 -3.07
N ALA A 114 8.69 -1.71 -3.13
CA ALA A 114 9.26 -0.62 -3.90
C ALA A 114 8.90 -0.69 -5.39
N PHE A 115 8.56 -1.88 -5.90
CA PHE A 115 8.10 -2.07 -7.27
C PHE A 115 6.67 -1.61 -7.53
N LEU A 116 5.88 -1.35 -6.49
CA LEU A 116 4.47 -0.96 -6.58
C LEU A 116 4.20 0.25 -7.51
N PRO A 117 5.00 1.34 -7.49
CA PRO A 117 4.79 2.46 -8.41
C PRO A 117 4.92 2.07 -9.88
N LEU A 118 5.88 1.19 -10.20
CA LEU A 118 6.07 0.71 -11.56
C LEU A 118 4.96 -0.24 -11.99
N ALA A 119 4.56 -1.18 -11.13
CA ALA A 119 3.42 -2.05 -11.35
C ALA A 119 2.12 -1.24 -11.58
N THR A 120 1.92 -0.19 -10.78
CA THR A 120 0.78 0.73 -10.95
C THR A 120 0.82 1.43 -12.31
N ALA A 121 2.00 1.88 -12.76
CA ALA A 121 2.15 2.55 -14.06
C ALA A 121 1.96 1.56 -15.23
N ILE A 122 2.47 0.34 -15.14
CA ILE A 122 2.25 -0.73 -16.12
C ILE A 122 0.76 -0.99 -16.29
N LEU A 123 0.04 -1.25 -15.19
CA LEU A 123 -1.39 -1.52 -15.20
C LEU A 123 -2.20 -0.32 -15.71
N ALA A 124 -1.80 0.91 -15.33
CA ALA A 124 -2.41 2.13 -15.81
C ALA A 124 -2.30 2.27 -17.34
N SER A 125 -1.15 1.91 -17.91
CA SER A 125 -0.94 1.99 -19.36
C SER A 125 -1.90 1.08 -20.14
N PHE A 126 -2.15 -0.12 -19.63
CA PHE A 126 -3.13 -1.04 -20.22
C PHE A 126 -4.57 -0.58 -19.97
N TYR A 127 -4.90 -0.23 -18.72
CA TYR A 127 -6.25 0.11 -18.32
C TYR A 127 -6.76 1.41 -18.96
N PHE A 128 -5.89 2.41 -19.05
CA PHE A 128 -6.23 3.70 -19.69
C PHE A 128 -5.85 3.78 -21.17
N LYS A 129 -5.44 2.66 -21.77
CA LYS A 129 -5.01 2.56 -23.20
C LYS A 129 -3.97 3.64 -23.56
N GLN A 130 -3.03 3.90 -22.68
CA GLN A 130 -1.95 4.86 -22.92
C GLN A 130 -0.84 4.19 -23.72
N LYS A 131 -0.27 4.93 -24.69
CA LYS A 131 0.91 4.47 -25.42
C LYS A 131 2.15 4.82 -24.61
N ALA A 132 2.72 3.84 -23.93
CA ALA A 132 4.02 3.99 -23.28
C ALA A 132 5.15 3.81 -24.31
N SER A 133 6.23 4.59 -24.17
CA SER A 133 7.41 4.50 -25.02
C SER A 133 8.16 3.17 -24.82
N ILE A 134 8.99 2.80 -25.80
CA ILE A 134 9.88 1.63 -25.70
C ILE A 134 10.79 1.75 -24.46
N GLY A 135 11.29 2.96 -24.17
CA GLY A 135 12.10 3.21 -22.96
C GLY A 135 11.37 2.89 -21.65
N PHE A 136 10.07 3.20 -21.57
CA PHE A 136 9.25 2.82 -20.42
C PHE A 136 9.20 1.29 -20.24
N TRP A 137 8.94 0.55 -21.33
CA TRP A 137 8.88 -0.91 -21.29
C TRP A 137 10.22 -1.55 -20.99
N ALA A 138 11.33 -0.98 -21.50
CA ALA A 138 12.68 -1.43 -21.15
C ALA A 138 12.96 -1.26 -19.65
N CYS A 139 12.64 -0.08 -19.06
CA CYS A 139 12.76 0.13 -17.62
C CYS A 139 11.87 -0.82 -16.82
N ALA A 140 10.66 -1.09 -17.27
CA ALA A 140 9.74 -2.02 -16.62
C ALA A 140 10.31 -3.44 -16.60
N PHE A 141 10.85 -3.91 -17.73
CA PHE A 141 11.44 -5.23 -17.87
C PHE A 141 12.70 -5.39 -17.02
N ILE A 142 13.61 -4.41 -17.05
CA ILE A 142 14.82 -4.41 -16.21
C ILE A 142 14.42 -4.40 -14.72
N GLY A 143 13.40 -3.61 -14.34
CA GLY A 143 12.89 -3.59 -12.96
C GLY A 143 12.36 -4.94 -12.50
N CYS A 144 11.61 -5.65 -13.34
CA CYS A 144 11.16 -7.02 -13.03
C CYS A 144 12.35 -7.96 -12.82
N ILE A 145 13.36 -7.90 -13.71
CA ILE A 145 14.58 -8.72 -13.60
C ILE A 145 15.31 -8.42 -12.28
N LEU A 146 15.47 -7.14 -11.93
CA LEU A 146 16.15 -6.75 -10.69
C LEU A 146 15.43 -7.27 -9.44
N VAL A 147 14.10 -7.22 -9.41
CA VAL A 147 13.32 -7.77 -8.30
C VAL A 147 13.50 -9.29 -8.22
N VAL A 148 13.46 -9.99 -9.36
CA VAL A 148 13.71 -11.45 -9.39
C VAL A 148 15.13 -11.78 -8.90
N ILE A 149 16.15 -11.05 -9.35
CA ILE A 149 17.54 -11.24 -8.89
C ILE A 149 17.63 -10.99 -7.37
N TYR A 150 17.03 -9.91 -6.87
CA TYR A 150 17.00 -9.61 -5.44
C TYR A 150 16.38 -10.76 -4.65
N ILE A 151 15.21 -11.24 -5.07
CA ILE A 151 14.53 -12.38 -4.46
C ILE A 151 15.45 -13.61 -4.44
N LEU A 152 16.03 -13.98 -5.59
CA LEU A 152 16.91 -15.16 -5.69
C LEU A 152 18.16 -15.10 -4.81
N ILE A 153 18.70 -13.90 -4.59
CA ILE A 153 19.88 -13.71 -3.72
C ILE A 153 19.48 -13.78 -2.23
N HIS A 154 18.30 -13.26 -1.85
CA HIS A 154 17.86 -13.19 -0.45
C HIS A 154 17.01 -14.37 0.01
N SER A 155 16.59 -15.26 -0.91
CA SER A 155 15.84 -16.49 -0.59
C SER A 155 16.71 -17.60 0.02
N HIS A 156 17.86 -17.26 0.62
CA HIS A 156 18.67 -18.21 1.34
C HIS A 156 18.07 -18.49 2.73
N ASP A 157 17.10 -19.37 2.78
CA ASP A 157 16.89 -20.21 3.97
C ASP A 157 17.98 -21.30 3.95
N GLU A 158 18.59 -21.59 5.10
CA GLU A 158 19.76 -22.47 5.21
C GLU A 158 19.58 -23.89 4.63
N ASN A 159 18.35 -24.23 4.21
CA ASN A 159 17.98 -25.55 3.67
C ASN A 159 17.51 -25.57 2.21
N GLU A 160 17.31 -24.45 1.53
CA GLU A 160 16.88 -24.44 0.12
C GLU A 160 17.89 -23.67 -0.76
N LYS A 161 18.59 -24.44 -1.58
CA LYS A 161 19.45 -23.93 -2.65
C LYS A 161 18.59 -23.25 -3.71
N PHE A 162 18.71 -21.93 -3.87
CA PHE A 162 18.10 -21.14 -4.95
C PHE A 162 16.60 -21.44 -5.21
N GLY A 163 15.71 -20.70 -4.58
CA GLY A 163 14.29 -20.83 -4.84
C GLY A 163 13.50 -19.56 -4.47
N LEU A 164 12.37 -19.34 -5.13
CA LEU A 164 11.36 -18.37 -4.73
C LEU A 164 10.76 -18.82 -3.39
N SER A 165 10.90 -18.01 -2.34
CA SER A 165 10.26 -18.31 -1.08
C SER A 165 8.74 -18.04 -1.17
N TYR A 166 7.97 -18.69 -0.32
CA TYR A 166 6.52 -18.46 -0.25
C TYR A 166 6.18 -16.98 0.06
N SER A 167 7.00 -16.32 0.89
CA SER A 167 6.86 -14.89 1.20
C SER A 167 7.04 -13.99 -0.02
N ASP A 168 7.98 -14.30 -0.92
CA ASP A 168 8.23 -13.52 -2.13
C ASP A 168 7.03 -13.52 -3.07
N ILE A 169 6.44 -14.69 -3.25
CA ILE A 169 5.22 -14.84 -4.05
C ILE A 169 4.09 -14.01 -3.45
N LEU A 170 3.92 -14.04 -2.13
CA LEU A 170 2.89 -13.27 -1.43
C LEU A 170 3.13 -11.76 -1.55
N PHE A 171 4.37 -11.29 -1.44
CA PHE A 171 4.68 -9.86 -1.62
C PHE A 171 4.48 -9.42 -3.07
N CYS A 172 4.81 -10.26 -4.06
CA CYS A 172 4.50 -9.98 -5.46
C CYS A 172 2.99 -9.90 -5.71
N ILE A 173 2.20 -10.81 -5.12
CA ILE A 173 0.73 -10.74 -5.17
C ILE A 173 0.25 -9.45 -4.53
N ALA A 174 0.77 -9.07 -3.36
CA ALA A 174 0.44 -7.82 -2.68
C ALA A 174 0.68 -6.59 -3.59
N VAL A 175 1.82 -6.53 -4.29
CA VAL A 175 2.13 -5.47 -5.26
C VAL A 175 1.10 -5.41 -6.38
N ILE A 176 0.77 -6.55 -6.99
CA ILE A 176 -0.16 -6.61 -8.14
C ILE A 176 -1.57 -6.16 -7.71
N VAL A 177 -2.09 -6.72 -6.62
CA VAL A 177 -3.45 -6.39 -6.16
C VAL A 177 -3.55 -4.95 -5.68
N ALA A 178 -2.53 -4.43 -4.99
CA ALA A 178 -2.50 -3.01 -4.60
C ALA A 178 -2.46 -2.10 -5.82
N ALA A 179 -1.67 -2.42 -6.83
CA ALA A 179 -1.59 -1.66 -8.07
C ALA A 179 -2.94 -1.62 -8.81
N ILE A 180 -3.68 -2.74 -8.83
CA ILE A 180 -5.05 -2.78 -9.36
C ILE A 180 -5.97 -1.86 -8.55
N GLY A 181 -6.00 -2.01 -7.23
CA GLY A 181 -6.84 -1.21 -6.34
C GLY A 181 -6.57 0.29 -6.46
N TYR A 182 -5.31 0.69 -6.57
CA TYR A 182 -4.91 2.10 -6.76
C TYR A 182 -5.42 2.67 -8.08
N ASN A 183 -5.34 1.92 -9.18
CA ASN A 183 -5.82 2.38 -10.49
C ASN A 183 -7.35 2.56 -10.49
N PHE A 184 -8.09 1.60 -9.93
CA PHE A 184 -9.54 1.71 -9.82
C PHE A 184 -9.95 2.86 -8.89
N GLY A 185 -9.26 3.04 -7.75
CA GLY A 185 -9.46 4.16 -6.84
C GLY A 185 -9.18 5.51 -7.50
N ALA A 186 -8.04 5.66 -8.17
CA ALA A 186 -7.67 6.89 -8.89
C ALA A 186 -8.68 7.29 -9.99
N LYS A 187 -9.38 6.33 -10.60
CA LYS A 187 -10.48 6.62 -11.52
C LYS A 187 -11.68 7.27 -10.81
N LEU A 188 -12.02 6.77 -9.61
CA LEU A 188 -13.16 7.28 -8.86
C LEU A 188 -12.90 8.62 -8.20
N THR A 189 -11.64 8.99 -7.86
CA THR A 189 -11.32 10.32 -7.31
C THR A 189 -11.65 11.47 -8.25
N LYS A 190 -11.82 11.20 -9.55
CA LYS A 190 -12.23 12.22 -10.54
C LYS A 190 -13.71 12.61 -10.45
N ILE A 191 -14.52 11.81 -9.76
CA ILE A 191 -15.98 11.98 -9.70
C ILE A 191 -16.51 12.12 -8.30
N MET A 192 -15.70 11.83 -7.28
CA MET A 192 -16.08 12.00 -5.87
C MET A 192 -14.85 12.36 -5.03
N PHE A 193 -15.09 12.84 -3.82
CA PHE A 193 -14.02 13.18 -2.89
C PHE A 193 -13.14 11.95 -2.57
N SER A 194 -11.84 12.16 -2.49
CA SER A 194 -10.85 11.08 -2.35
C SER A 194 -11.08 10.17 -1.14
N GLY A 195 -11.46 10.74 0.01
CA GLY A 195 -11.79 9.98 1.22
C GLY A 195 -13.08 9.17 1.09
N ASP A 196 -14.03 9.62 0.28
CA ASP A 196 -15.28 8.90 0.06
C ASP A 196 -15.05 7.62 -0.76
N VAL A 197 -14.02 7.61 -1.66
CA VAL A 197 -13.70 6.44 -2.48
C VAL A 197 -13.35 5.24 -1.61
N ILE A 198 -12.38 5.40 -0.72
CA ILE A 198 -11.95 4.29 0.16
C ILE A 198 -13.05 3.95 1.18
N SER A 199 -13.76 4.97 1.70
CA SER A 199 -14.82 4.76 2.70
C SER A 199 -15.97 3.95 2.14
N TRP A 200 -16.45 4.24 0.92
CA TRP A 200 -17.51 3.43 0.28
C TRP A 200 -17.06 2.02 -0.06
N ALA A 201 -15.80 1.82 -0.47
CA ALA A 201 -15.26 0.49 -0.71
C ALA A 201 -15.21 -0.36 0.58
N LEU A 202 -14.77 0.24 1.70
CA LEU A 202 -14.71 -0.42 3.00
C LEU A 202 -16.12 -0.72 3.55
N VAL A 203 -17.08 0.20 3.40
CA VAL A 203 -18.47 -0.02 3.84
C VAL A 203 -19.15 -1.10 3.02
N LEU A 204 -18.88 -1.18 1.71
CA LEU A 204 -19.42 -2.25 0.86
C LEU A 204 -18.98 -3.65 1.35
N ALA A 205 -17.73 -3.78 1.77
CA ALA A 205 -17.19 -5.05 2.23
C ALA A 205 -17.37 -5.29 3.74
N LEU A 206 -17.85 -4.29 4.50
CA LEU A 206 -17.98 -4.33 5.96
C LEU A 206 -18.73 -5.57 6.47
N PRO A 207 -19.90 -5.97 5.93
CA PRO A 207 -20.61 -7.13 6.45
C PRO A 207 -19.78 -8.41 6.39
N PHE A 208 -19.04 -8.61 5.30
CA PHE A 208 -18.15 -9.75 5.12
C PHE A 208 -16.95 -9.69 6.08
N HIS A 209 -16.30 -8.51 6.17
CA HIS A 209 -15.16 -8.34 7.05
C HIS A 209 -15.54 -8.48 8.53
N PHE A 210 -16.70 -8.01 8.92
CA PHE A 210 -17.17 -8.08 10.30
C PHE A 210 -17.38 -9.52 10.75
N ILE A 211 -18.01 -10.36 9.90
CA ILE A 211 -18.22 -11.78 10.18
C ILE A 211 -16.88 -12.50 10.34
N LEU A 212 -15.94 -12.27 9.40
CA LEU A 212 -14.63 -12.91 9.46
C LEU A 212 -13.74 -12.37 10.59
N ALA A 213 -13.85 -11.09 10.94
CA ALA A 213 -13.15 -10.53 12.10
C ALA A 213 -13.59 -11.18 13.41
N ILE A 214 -14.89 -11.48 13.56
CA ILE A 214 -15.40 -12.22 14.73
C ILE A 214 -14.92 -13.67 14.70
N TYR A 215 -14.96 -14.32 13.56
CA TYR A 215 -14.54 -15.72 13.41
C TYR A 215 -13.06 -15.93 13.77
N TYR A 216 -12.18 -15.03 13.30
CA TYR A 216 -10.74 -15.07 13.55
C TYR A 216 -10.32 -14.28 14.80
N PHE A 217 -11.27 -13.81 15.60
CA PHE A 217 -10.94 -13.04 16.81
C PHE A 217 -10.02 -13.86 17.73
N PRO A 218 -8.91 -13.29 18.24
CA PRO A 218 -7.97 -14.02 19.07
C PRO A 218 -8.65 -14.52 20.34
N LYS A 219 -8.37 -15.77 20.71
CA LYS A 219 -8.91 -16.41 21.91
C LYS A 219 -7.97 -16.32 23.10
N ASN A 220 -6.71 -16.01 22.85
CA ASN A 220 -5.67 -15.88 23.85
C ASN A 220 -5.48 -14.41 24.23
N GLU A 221 -4.80 -14.18 25.36
CA GLU A 221 -4.36 -12.84 25.72
C GLU A 221 -3.33 -12.34 24.71
N ILE A 222 -3.54 -11.15 24.19
CA ILE A 222 -2.69 -10.52 23.18
C ILE A 222 -1.97 -9.34 23.80
N ASN A 223 -0.67 -9.24 23.54
CA ASN A 223 0.16 -8.15 24.01
C ASN A 223 -0.38 -6.79 23.52
N ILE A 224 -0.34 -5.79 24.39
CA ILE A 224 -0.79 -4.43 24.06
C ILE A 224 -0.02 -3.83 22.87
N ILE A 225 1.25 -4.19 22.70
CA ILE A 225 2.08 -3.73 21.57
C ILE A 225 1.53 -4.26 20.25
N SER A 226 1.08 -5.53 20.21
CA SER A 226 0.46 -6.13 19.04
C SER A 226 -0.89 -5.48 18.69
N TRP A 227 -1.67 -5.12 19.71
CA TRP A 227 -2.88 -4.32 19.51
C TRP A 227 -2.59 -2.91 18.97
N LEU A 228 -1.51 -2.27 19.41
CA LEU A 228 -1.10 -0.96 18.86
C LEU A 228 -0.70 -1.07 17.39
N GLY A 229 0.05 -2.12 17.01
CA GLY A 229 0.36 -2.42 15.62
C GLY A 229 -0.90 -2.63 14.78
N PHE A 230 -1.85 -3.42 15.28
CA PHE A 230 -3.15 -3.64 14.65
C PHE A 230 -3.96 -2.34 14.49
N LEU A 231 -4.09 -1.55 15.53
CA LEU A 231 -4.81 -0.27 15.48
C LEU A 231 -4.17 0.69 14.48
N TYR A 232 -2.85 0.72 14.40
CA TYR A 232 -2.15 1.52 13.40
C TYR A 232 -2.55 1.11 11.99
N VAL A 233 -2.47 -0.18 11.65
CA VAL A 233 -2.81 -0.63 10.29
C VAL A 233 -4.30 -0.47 9.99
N ALA A 234 -5.16 -0.56 10.99
CA ALA A 234 -6.60 -0.39 10.82
C ALA A 234 -7.00 1.07 10.59
N ILE A 235 -6.52 1.99 11.41
CA ILE A 235 -6.96 3.39 11.39
C ILE A 235 -6.12 4.19 10.40
N PHE A 236 -4.80 4.14 10.54
CA PHE A 236 -3.93 4.99 9.74
C PHE A 236 -3.67 4.42 8.36
N SER A 237 -3.25 3.16 8.24
CA SER A 237 -2.90 2.57 6.95
C SER A 237 -4.14 2.28 6.09
N GLN A 238 -5.19 1.68 6.68
CA GLN A 238 -6.37 1.25 5.90
C GLN A 238 -7.32 2.40 5.55
N TRP A 239 -7.33 3.49 6.31
CA TRP A 239 -8.32 4.56 6.17
C TRP A 239 -7.69 5.95 6.00
N ILE A 240 -7.08 6.54 7.02
CA ILE A 240 -6.55 7.91 6.99
C ILE A 240 -5.47 8.07 5.92
N GLY A 241 -4.59 7.09 5.75
CA GLY A 241 -3.54 7.10 4.74
C GLY A 241 -4.10 7.27 3.32
N PHE A 242 -5.23 6.63 3.03
CA PHE A 242 -5.90 6.77 1.74
C PHE A 242 -6.54 8.15 1.55
N PHE A 243 -7.04 8.80 2.61
CA PHE A 243 -7.50 10.17 2.50
C PHE A 243 -6.38 11.10 2.04
N ALA A 244 -5.24 11.01 2.72
CA ALA A 244 -4.06 11.80 2.38
C ALA A 244 -3.56 11.44 0.97
N TRP A 245 -3.36 10.16 0.68
CA TRP A 245 -2.84 9.69 -0.58
C TRP A 245 -3.70 10.09 -1.78
N TYR A 246 -4.98 9.77 -1.75
CA TYR A 246 -5.89 10.11 -2.84
C TYR A 246 -6.10 11.61 -2.99
N LYS A 247 -6.09 12.38 -1.88
CA LYS A 247 -6.12 13.85 -1.94
C LYS A 247 -4.84 14.41 -2.58
N GLY A 248 -3.71 13.81 -2.27
CA GLY A 248 -2.44 14.13 -2.92
C GLY A 248 -2.50 13.93 -4.43
N LEU A 249 -2.98 12.77 -4.89
CA LEU A 249 -3.14 12.44 -6.31
C LEU A 249 -4.12 13.38 -7.04
N ASP A 250 -5.20 13.77 -6.38
CA ASP A 250 -6.22 14.68 -6.91
C ASP A 250 -5.67 16.09 -7.15
N LEU A 251 -4.99 16.65 -6.14
CA LEU A 251 -4.47 18.04 -6.16
C LEU A 251 -3.19 18.22 -7.00
N GLY A 252 -2.27 17.26 -6.89
CA GLY A 252 -0.94 17.40 -7.49
C GLY A 252 -0.75 16.60 -8.78
N GLY A 253 -1.76 15.85 -9.19
CA GLY A 253 -1.71 14.97 -10.35
C GLY A 253 -1.05 13.62 -10.04
N ALA A 254 -1.70 12.53 -10.49
CA ALA A 254 -1.29 11.17 -10.17
C ALA A 254 0.17 10.88 -10.57
N VAL A 255 0.61 11.32 -11.74
CA VAL A 255 1.97 11.06 -12.26
C VAL A 255 3.04 11.74 -11.39
N ARG A 256 2.81 12.97 -10.96
CA ARG A 256 3.81 13.74 -10.18
C ARG A 256 3.85 13.28 -8.72
N VAL A 257 2.69 13.22 -8.06
CA VAL A 257 2.61 12.87 -6.64
C VAL A 257 3.02 11.42 -6.40
N SER A 258 2.71 10.51 -7.31
CA SER A 258 3.15 9.11 -7.16
C SER A 258 4.69 8.94 -7.13
N GLN A 259 5.47 9.95 -7.58
CA GLN A 259 6.94 9.90 -7.43
C GLN A 259 7.40 9.88 -5.97
N ILE A 260 6.59 10.41 -5.05
CA ILE A 260 6.91 10.39 -3.62
C ILE A 260 6.97 8.95 -3.07
N GLN A 261 6.26 8.00 -3.71
CA GLN A 261 6.34 6.58 -3.33
C GLN A 261 7.76 5.99 -3.43
N LEU A 262 8.66 6.62 -4.19
CA LEU A 262 10.07 6.21 -4.25
C LEU A 262 10.79 6.35 -2.90
N LEU A 263 10.27 7.18 -2.00
CA LEU A 263 10.80 7.33 -0.65
C LEU A 263 10.30 6.24 0.31
N MET A 264 9.23 5.52 -0.07
CA MET A 264 8.57 4.54 0.80
C MET A 264 9.54 3.47 1.35
N PRO A 265 10.40 2.80 0.54
CA PRO A 265 11.31 1.78 1.07
C PRO A 265 12.25 2.34 2.14
N PHE A 266 12.80 3.54 1.94
CA PHE A 266 13.73 4.14 2.91
C PHE A 266 13.07 4.42 4.25
N PHE A 267 11.83 4.94 4.24
CA PHE A 267 11.08 5.11 5.48
C PHE A 267 10.73 3.76 6.11
N THR A 268 10.36 2.74 5.30
CA THR A 268 10.12 1.38 5.82
C THR A 268 11.38 0.83 6.48
N PHE A 269 12.56 0.95 5.87
CA PHE A 269 13.82 0.51 6.46
C PHE A 269 14.13 1.24 7.77
N ALA A 270 13.99 2.57 7.80
CA ALA A 270 14.22 3.34 9.00
C ALA A 270 13.29 2.92 10.15
N PHE A 271 12.00 2.72 9.87
CA PHE A 271 11.05 2.24 10.87
C PHE A 271 11.28 0.78 11.28
N SER A 272 11.68 -0.10 10.36
CA SER A 272 12.01 -1.50 10.65
C SER A 272 13.22 -1.62 11.57
N ILE A 273 14.27 -0.86 11.30
CA ILE A 273 15.46 -0.82 12.16
C ILE A 273 15.10 -0.29 13.55
N TYR A 274 14.38 0.84 13.61
CA TYR A 274 14.10 1.50 14.88
C TYR A 274 13.07 0.76 15.75
N LEU A 275 12.01 0.21 15.14
CA LEU A 275 10.89 -0.39 15.89
C LEU A 275 11.01 -1.90 16.04
N LEU A 276 11.66 -2.60 15.13
CA LEU A 276 11.79 -4.07 15.13
C LEU A 276 13.22 -4.55 15.38
N GLY A 277 14.22 -3.66 15.32
CA GLY A 277 15.62 -4.07 15.43
C GLY A 277 16.11 -4.87 14.23
N GLU A 278 15.42 -4.80 13.08
CA GLU A 278 15.85 -5.49 11.86
C GLU A 278 17.18 -4.93 11.35
N THR A 279 18.04 -5.79 10.82
CA THR A 279 19.33 -5.38 10.26
C THR A 279 19.21 -5.13 8.77
N LEU A 280 19.89 -4.09 8.30
CA LEU A 280 19.90 -3.69 6.90
C LEU A 280 21.27 -4.02 6.30
N ASP A 281 21.34 -4.91 5.33
CA ASP A 281 22.55 -5.24 4.62
C ASP A 281 22.82 -4.28 3.46
N PHE A 282 24.10 -4.18 3.06
CA PHE A 282 24.53 -3.30 1.98
C PHE A 282 23.87 -3.65 0.64
N LEU A 283 23.63 -4.93 0.38
CA LEU A 283 23.03 -5.40 -0.86
C LEU A 283 21.59 -4.91 -1.00
N THR A 284 20.80 -4.99 0.07
CA THR A 284 19.42 -4.45 0.15
C THR A 284 19.37 -2.96 -0.14
N ILE A 285 20.33 -2.18 0.41
CA ILE A 285 20.44 -0.74 0.10
C ILE A 285 20.74 -0.53 -1.39
N ALA A 286 21.71 -1.25 -1.94
CA ALA A 286 22.12 -1.11 -3.32
C ALA A 286 20.97 -1.43 -4.29
N PHE A 287 20.27 -2.57 -4.10
CA PHE A 287 19.10 -2.92 -4.90
C PHE A 287 17.99 -1.88 -4.81
N SER A 288 17.69 -1.38 -3.62
CA SER A 288 16.66 -0.34 -3.42
C SER A 288 16.99 0.94 -4.18
N ILE A 289 18.23 1.40 -4.14
CA ILE A 289 18.69 2.58 -4.89
C ILE A 289 18.54 2.34 -6.40
N VAL A 290 18.99 1.19 -6.91
CA VAL A 290 18.92 0.87 -8.34
C VAL A 290 17.46 0.81 -8.82
N ILE A 291 16.57 0.13 -8.07
CA ILE A 291 15.14 0.06 -8.38
C ILE A 291 14.53 1.47 -8.42
N ILE A 292 14.86 2.32 -7.44
CA ILE A 292 14.35 3.69 -7.37
C ILE A 292 14.82 4.52 -8.54
N LEU A 293 16.09 4.46 -8.90
CA LEU A 293 16.66 5.16 -10.06
C LEU A 293 15.97 4.70 -11.35
N LEU A 294 15.74 3.40 -11.50
CA LEU A 294 15.06 2.84 -12.66
C LEU A 294 13.63 3.35 -12.78
N ILE A 295 12.87 3.37 -11.67
CA ILE A 295 11.50 3.88 -11.63
C ILE A 295 11.50 5.38 -11.93
N TYR A 296 12.45 6.14 -11.40
CA TYR A 296 12.60 7.56 -11.70
C TYR A 296 12.86 7.81 -13.19
N LEU A 297 13.73 7.00 -13.82
CA LEU A 297 13.98 7.08 -15.26
C LEU A 297 12.74 6.71 -16.09
N SER A 298 12.05 5.64 -15.71
CA SER A 298 10.83 5.19 -16.42
C SER A 298 9.74 6.27 -16.47
N ARG A 299 9.65 7.11 -15.44
CA ARG A 299 8.66 8.20 -15.37
C ARG A 299 8.99 9.40 -16.25
N LYS A 300 10.25 9.60 -16.60
CA LYS A 300 10.64 10.62 -17.60
C LYS A 300 10.30 10.20 -19.03
N MET A 301 10.00 8.92 -19.24
CA MET A 301 9.65 8.41 -20.56
C MET A 301 8.23 8.83 -20.94
N VAL A 302 8.08 9.22 -22.21
CA VAL A 302 6.82 9.78 -22.71
C VAL A 302 5.71 8.72 -22.72
N ILE A 303 4.60 9.04 -22.07
CA ILE A 303 3.34 8.29 -22.15
C ILE A 303 2.33 9.21 -22.84
N THR A 304 1.97 8.91 -24.10
CA THR A 304 0.96 9.67 -24.84
C THR A 304 -0.42 9.03 -24.67
N LYS A 305 -1.46 9.85 -24.50
CA LYS A 305 -2.85 9.38 -24.59
C LYS A 305 -3.16 9.08 -26.07
N LYS A 306 -3.85 7.96 -26.30
CA LYS A 306 -4.50 7.70 -27.58
C LYS A 306 -5.70 8.61 -27.78
#